data_530e642be2e9b44fd350cf015f14fbf9
#
_entry.id   530e642be2e9b44fd350cf015f14fbf9
#
_cell.length_a   1.000
_cell.length_b   1.000
_cell.length_c   1.000
_cell.angle_alpha   90.00
_cell.angle_beta   90.00
_cell.angle_gamma   90.00
#
_symmetry.space_group_name_H-M   'P 1'
#
loop_
_entity.id
_entity.type
_entity.pdbx_description
1 polymer ?
#
loop_
_entity_poly.entity_id
_entity_poly.type
_entity_poly.pdbx_seq_one_letter_code
_entity_poly.pdbx_strand_id
1 'polypeptide(L)'
;MPNRIACRRLIYGAALFLFIVLLSSCSSAATPEPSFTPQPTEAPAEGQTITVITPDAKNVGDENAPKYQIQTRLTDFHLLNESIGLAWGVTKSELRLYMTRDNGSTWTNISPSPNVQFHADPVYGQELFFTDPYNGWIVRSAFGMTETVVLRTNDGGRTWKVTSFPDANTISSLYFLSPQRGWLMTAWDSNATKESKALYSTADGGATWNLVMQNEQYNPNIPNNTVPMAGVTTGMIFRNPHYGLVTLQTGALPKLYKTSDGGATWSQGAEFLVNKQLEGCDKVITGEPEFFDKDGLTGWMSVGCQLDKKETVTYHGYFTANGGVDWKFAPFGLGAISGINRFIAPDFYNLRTGWILIGNRIYRTLDQGATWTVLPPSNVLQAKLKDYPEIVKLQFISSQVGWLLIEKEEARKSILLQTTNGGVSWRIM
;
A
#
# COMPACT_ATOMS: atom_id res chain seq x y z
N MET A 1 45.33 38.44 46.98
CA MET A 1 45.24 38.98 48.36
C MET A 1 43.85 38.70 48.88
N PRO A 2 43.75 38.28 50.13
CA PRO A 2 42.74 37.36 50.64
C PRO A 2 41.69 38.02 51.55
N ASN A 3 40.67 37.23 51.95
CA ASN A 3 40.18 37.01 53.31
C ASN A 3 38.82 36.32 53.24
N ARG A 4 38.66 35.12 53.65
CA ARG A 4 38.62 34.40 54.97
C ARG A 4 37.70 35.05 56.00
N ILE A 5 36.99 34.18 56.64
CA ILE A 5 36.52 34.05 58.05
C ILE A 5 35.02 33.79 58.07
N ALA A 6 34.47 32.73 58.48
CA ALA A 6 34.61 31.68 59.51
C ALA A 6 33.30 31.62 60.33
N CYS A 7 32.81 30.41 60.42
CA CYS A 7 32.19 29.70 61.57
C CYS A 7 31.53 30.51 62.73
N ARG A 8 30.32 30.08 63.14
CA ARG A 8 30.04 29.75 64.54
C ARG A 8 28.77 28.90 64.73
N ARG A 9 28.97 27.83 65.42
CA ARG A 9 27.97 26.94 66.10
C ARG A 9 27.42 27.62 67.35
N LEU A 10 26.21 27.17 67.76
CA LEU A 10 25.74 26.97 69.16
C LEU A 10 24.29 26.45 69.06
N ILE A 11 23.94 25.30 69.48
CA ILE A 11 23.80 24.39 70.63
C ILE A 11 22.96 24.99 71.76
N TYR A 12 22.02 24.15 72.27
CA TYR A 12 21.14 24.12 73.48
C TYR A 12 19.77 24.75 73.24
N GLY A 13 18.64 24.21 73.75
CA GLY A 13 18.45 23.24 74.81
C GLY A 13 17.02 22.72 74.89
N ALA A 14 16.87 21.62 75.50
CA ALA A 14 15.67 20.88 75.78
C ALA A 14 14.73 21.60 76.78
N ALA A 15 13.42 21.45 76.60
CA ALA A 15 12.45 21.56 77.64
C ALA A 15 11.33 20.55 77.46
N LEU A 16 11.35 19.59 78.32
CA LEU A 16 10.36 18.58 78.66
C LEU A 16 9.15 19.24 79.29
N PHE A 17 7.97 19.10 78.74
CA PHE A 17 6.72 19.31 79.57
C PHE A 17 5.76 18.14 79.33
N LEU A 18 5.68 17.38 80.38
CA LEU A 18 4.74 16.28 80.66
C LEU A 18 3.40 16.90 81.01
N PHE A 19 2.32 16.59 80.27
CA PHE A 19 0.96 16.78 80.75
C PHE A 19 0.14 15.55 80.40
N ILE A 20 -0.16 14.82 81.48
CA ILE A 20 -1.17 13.74 81.57
C ILE A 20 -2.51 14.39 81.78
N VAL A 21 -3.52 14.14 80.94
CA VAL A 21 -4.95 14.16 81.32
C VAL A 21 -5.80 13.35 80.38
N LEU A 22 -6.35 12.29 80.92
CA LEU A 22 -7.70 11.70 80.81
C LEU A 22 -8.25 11.22 79.44
N LEU A 23 -8.45 9.92 79.52
CA LEU A 23 -9.31 9.09 78.70
C LEU A 23 -10.74 9.64 78.58
N SER A 24 -11.16 9.83 77.31
CA SER A 24 -12.55 9.67 76.91
C SER A 24 -12.59 8.86 75.60
N SER A 25 -13.08 7.66 75.76
CA SER A 25 -13.35 6.74 74.65
C SER A 25 -14.49 7.26 73.80
N CYS A 26 -14.15 7.61 72.56
CA CYS A 26 -15.13 7.57 71.43
C CYS A 26 -14.61 6.60 70.39
N SER A 27 -15.31 5.49 70.27
CA SER A 27 -15.11 4.57 69.18
C SER A 27 -15.56 5.25 67.90
N SER A 28 -14.60 5.76 67.10
CA SER A 28 -14.82 6.09 65.70
C SER A 28 -14.52 4.86 64.84
N ALA A 29 -15.53 4.40 64.17
CA ALA A 29 -15.41 3.35 63.17
C ALA A 29 -14.29 3.72 62.20
N ALA A 30 -13.28 2.86 62.10
CA ALA A 30 -12.27 2.95 61.04
C ALA A 30 -12.97 2.79 59.68
N THR A 31 -13.02 3.85 58.93
CA THR A 31 -13.24 3.77 57.47
C THR A 31 -12.12 2.91 56.91
N PRO A 32 -12.42 1.85 56.16
CA PRO A 32 -11.38 1.08 55.49
C PRO A 32 -10.70 2.00 54.47
N GLU A 33 -9.37 2.09 54.56
CA GLU A 33 -8.55 2.62 53.46
C GLU A 33 -8.94 1.90 52.18
N PRO A 34 -9.14 2.61 51.05
CA PRO A 34 -9.33 1.94 49.79
C PRO A 34 -8.07 1.12 49.51
N SER A 35 -8.19 -0.19 49.66
CA SER A 35 -7.24 -1.15 49.11
C SER A 35 -7.17 -0.90 47.59
N PHE A 36 -6.10 -0.32 47.12
CA PHE A 36 -5.75 -0.37 45.70
C PHE A 36 -5.41 -1.82 45.37
N THR A 37 -6.43 -2.61 45.07
CA THR A 37 -6.27 -3.77 44.21
C THR A 37 -5.81 -3.21 42.88
N PRO A 38 -4.67 -3.65 42.33
CA PRO A 38 -4.33 -3.29 40.97
C PRO A 38 -5.49 -3.81 40.09
N GLN A 39 -6.24 -2.86 39.55
CA GLN A 39 -7.24 -3.17 38.54
C GLN A 39 -6.48 -3.94 37.45
N PRO A 40 -6.97 -5.11 37.00
CA PRO A 40 -6.37 -5.77 35.85
C PRO A 40 -6.28 -4.70 34.77
N THR A 41 -5.09 -4.48 34.21
CA THR A 41 -4.90 -3.66 33.03
C THR A 41 -5.88 -4.22 32.06
N GLU A 42 -6.98 -3.51 31.79
CA GLU A 42 -7.89 -3.87 30.71
C GLU A 42 -7.02 -4.09 29.48
N ALA A 43 -7.11 -5.28 28.91
CA ALA A 43 -6.56 -5.53 27.59
C ALA A 43 -7.03 -4.38 26.69
N PRO A 44 -6.16 -3.82 25.83
CA PRO A 44 -6.53 -2.70 24.99
C PRO A 44 -7.87 -3.03 24.34
N ALA A 45 -8.85 -2.13 24.50
CA ALA A 45 -10.22 -2.33 24.07
C ALA A 45 -10.17 -2.83 22.62
N GLU A 46 -10.64 -4.05 22.37
CA GLU A 46 -10.80 -4.56 21.01
C GLU A 46 -11.60 -3.50 20.27
N GLY A 47 -10.99 -2.88 19.28
CA GLY A 47 -11.65 -1.84 18.49
C GLY A 47 -12.99 -2.37 18.03
N GLN A 48 -14.07 -1.61 18.21
CA GLN A 48 -15.43 -2.04 17.91
C GLN A 48 -15.47 -2.67 16.53
N THR A 49 -15.65 -3.98 16.46
CA THR A 49 -15.74 -4.70 15.20
C THR A 49 -17.19 -4.71 14.75
N ILE A 50 -17.48 -3.97 13.69
CA ILE A 50 -18.80 -3.97 13.05
C ILE A 50 -18.75 -4.94 11.88
N THR A 51 -19.65 -5.92 11.85
CA THR A 51 -19.81 -6.80 10.69
C THR A 51 -20.75 -6.11 9.70
N VAL A 52 -20.24 -5.83 8.50
CA VAL A 52 -20.98 -5.21 7.42
C VAL A 52 -21.25 -6.29 6.37
N ILE A 53 -22.53 -6.63 6.16
CA ILE A 53 -22.95 -7.62 5.16
C ILE A 53 -23.02 -6.93 3.81
N THR A 54 -22.44 -7.53 2.77
CA THR A 54 -22.58 -7.04 1.40
C THR A 54 -24.01 -7.29 0.88
N PRO A 55 -24.57 -6.38 0.07
CA PRO A 55 -25.96 -6.51 -0.42
C PRO A 55 -26.24 -7.78 -1.21
N ASP A 56 -25.22 -8.36 -1.84
CA ASP A 56 -25.37 -9.51 -2.76
C ASP A 56 -25.04 -10.87 -2.11
N ALA A 57 -24.97 -10.95 -0.78
CA ALA A 57 -24.68 -12.20 -0.06
C ALA A 57 -25.66 -13.36 -0.41
N LYS A 58 -26.78 -13.07 -1.05
CA LYS A 58 -27.79 -14.07 -1.47
C LYS A 58 -27.37 -14.85 -2.72
N ASN A 59 -26.44 -14.36 -3.52
CA ASN A 59 -26.09 -14.96 -4.82
C ASN A 59 -24.73 -15.68 -4.85
N VAL A 60 -24.06 -15.79 -3.72
CA VAL A 60 -22.75 -16.45 -3.65
C VAL A 60 -22.96 -17.94 -3.53
N GLY A 61 -22.81 -18.66 -4.63
CA GLY A 61 -22.88 -20.13 -4.70
C GLY A 61 -24.07 -20.69 -5.48
N ASP A 62 -24.92 -19.83 -6.06
CA ASP A 62 -25.97 -20.25 -7.00
C ASP A 62 -25.38 -20.26 -8.43
N GLU A 63 -25.16 -21.45 -9.00
CA GLU A 63 -24.69 -21.62 -10.38
C GLU A 63 -25.66 -21.04 -11.43
N ASN A 64 -26.91 -20.77 -11.04
CA ASN A 64 -27.95 -20.15 -11.87
C ASN A 64 -28.13 -18.66 -11.62
N ALA A 65 -27.31 -18.02 -10.77
CA ALA A 65 -27.38 -16.58 -10.57
C ALA A 65 -27.15 -15.84 -11.91
N PRO A 66 -27.96 -14.79 -12.20
CA PRO A 66 -27.76 -14.03 -13.43
C PRO A 66 -26.34 -13.46 -13.45
N LYS A 67 -25.63 -13.68 -14.57
CA LYS A 67 -24.25 -13.16 -14.76
C LYS A 67 -24.27 -11.66 -14.52
N TYR A 68 -23.55 -11.22 -13.51
CA TYR A 68 -23.47 -9.80 -13.17
C TYR A 68 -22.67 -9.06 -14.24
N GLN A 69 -23.28 -8.07 -14.86
CA GLN A 69 -22.56 -7.17 -15.77
C GLN A 69 -22.12 -5.93 -14.99
N ILE A 70 -20.84 -5.65 -15.02
CA ILE A 70 -20.26 -4.45 -14.39
C ILE A 70 -20.75 -3.23 -15.16
N GLN A 71 -21.56 -2.38 -14.51
CA GLN A 71 -22.06 -1.11 -15.06
C GLN A 71 -21.29 0.10 -14.51
N THR A 72 -20.46 -0.11 -13.52
CA THR A 72 -19.65 0.93 -12.89
C THR A 72 -18.47 1.30 -13.80
N ARG A 73 -18.11 2.59 -13.89
CA ARG A 73 -16.80 2.97 -14.41
C ARG A 73 -15.73 2.36 -13.53
N LEU A 74 -14.97 1.44 -14.07
CA LEU A 74 -13.80 0.90 -13.40
C LEU A 74 -12.66 1.92 -13.50
N THR A 75 -11.94 2.08 -12.39
CA THR A 75 -10.78 2.99 -12.30
C THR A 75 -9.48 2.23 -12.14
N ASP A 76 -9.54 0.97 -11.68
CA ASP A 76 -8.38 0.07 -11.61
C ASP A 76 -8.81 -1.40 -11.51
N PHE A 77 -7.86 -2.30 -11.59
CA PHE A 77 -8.00 -3.75 -11.39
C PHE A 77 -6.70 -4.37 -10.87
N HIS A 78 -6.78 -5.59 -10.35
CA HIS A 78 -5.59 -6.35 -9.96
C HIS A 78 -5.82 -7.85 -10.16
N LEU A 79 -4.86 -8.53 -10.81
CA LEU A 79 -4.85 -9.96 -11.00
C LEU A 79 -4.12 -10.64 -9.83
N LEU A 80 -4.79 -11.52 -9.11
CA LEU A 80 -4.18 -12.34 -8.05
C LEU A 80 -3.55 -13.62 -8.61
N ASN A 81 -4.15 -14.19 -9.66
CA ASN A 81 -3.65 -15.32 -10.45
C ASN A 81 -4.40 -15.39 -11.79
N GLU A 82 -4.15 -16.44 -12.59
CA GLU A 82 -4.76 -16.59 -13.92
C GLU A 82 -6.30 -16.65 -13.92
N SER A 83 -6.92 -17.06 -12.80
CA SER A 83 -8.37 -17.22 -12.70
C SER A 83 -9.01 -16.13 -11.86
N ILE A 84 -8.27 -15.53 -10.92
CA ILE A 84 -8.80 -14.65 -9.90
C ILE A 84 -8.29 -13.23 -10.11
N GLY A 85 -9.23 -12.30 -10.18
CA GLY A 85 -8.92 -10.88 -10.28
C GLY A 85 -9.98 -10.00 -9.62
N LEU A 86 -9.58 -8.81 -9.33
CA LEU A 86 -10.37 -7.73 -8.75
C LEU A 86 -10.51 -6.60 -9.75
N ALA A 87 -11.64 -5.90 -9.74
CA ALA A 87 -11.85 -4.68 -10.49
C ALA A 87 -12.72 -3.72 -9.66
N TRP A 88 -12.42 -2.44 -9.65
CA TRP A 88 -13.15 -1.48 -8.83
C TRP A 88 -13.23 -0.09 -9.42
N GLY A 89 -14.10 0.72 -8.82
CA GLY A 89 -14.25 2.14 -9.06
C GLY A 89 -15.17 2.75 -8.00
N VAL A 90 -15.19 4.07 -7.88
CA VAL A 90 -16.04 4.80 -6.94
C VAL A 90 -17.18 5.49 -7.69
N THR A 91 -18.41 5.27 -7.24
CA THR A 91 -19.62 5.90 -7.77
C THR A 91 -20.38 6.57 -6.64
N LYS A 92 -20.56 7.89 -6.69
CA LYS A 92 -21.23 8.66 -5.63
C LYS A 92 -20.65 8.41 -4.24
N SER A 93 -19.32 8.38 -4.14
CA SER A 93 -18.55 8.05 -2.91
C SER A 93 -18.74 6.62 -2.39
N GLU A 94 -19.38 5.72 -3.12
CA GLU A 94 -19.48 4.30 -2.79
C GLU A 94 -18.46 3.51 -3.58
N LEU A 95 -17.63 2.72 -2.90
CA LEU A 95 -16.74 1.78 -3.56
C LEU A 95 -17.56 0.65 -4.18
N ARG A 96 -17.33 0.42 -5.45
CA ARG A 96 -17.81 -0.73 -6.20
C ARG A 96 -16.63 -1.65 -6.47
N LEU A 97 -16.58 -2.77 -5.75
CA LEU A 97 -15.52 -3.75 -5.81
C LEU A 97 -16.09 -5.08 -6.29
N TYR A 98 -15.47 -5.62 -7.32
CA TYR A 98 -15.88 -6.86 -7.97
C TYR A 98 -14.74 -7.86 -7.94
N MET A 99 -15.08 -9.14 -7.79
CA MET A 99 -14.14 -10.25 -7.89
C MET A 99 -14.64 -11.26 -8.93
N THR A 100 -13.74 -11.73 -9.75
CA THR A 100 -13.94 -12.93 -10.59
C THR A 100 -13.08 -14.08 -10.06
N ARG A 101 -13.56 -15.33 -10.27
CA ARG A 101 -12.82 -16.57 -9.97
C ARG A 101 -12.67 -17.46 -11.20
N ASP A 102 -13.10 -16.98 -12.35
CA ASP A 102 -13.11 -17.66 -13.64
C ASP A 102 -12.57 -16.76 -14.76
N ASN A 103 -11.58 -15.94 -14.41
CA ASN A 103 -10.89 -15.04 -15.32
C ASN A 103 -11.87 -14.14 -16.09
N GLY A 104 -12.80 -13.46 -15.37
CA GLY A 104 -13.72 -12.48 -15.93
C GLY A 104 -14.92 -13.06 -16.69
N SER A 105 -15.16 -14.37 -16.63
CA SER A 105 -16.37 -14.97 -17.21
C SER A 105 -17.60 -14.65 -16.37
N THR A 106 -17.44 -14.62 -15.05
CA THR A 106 -18.47 -14.17 -14.10
C THR A 106 -17.86 -13.24 -13.05
N TRP A 107 -18.70 -12.35 -12.51
CA TRP A 107 -18.31 -11.36 -11.52
C TRP A 107 -19.21 -11.41 -10.29
N THR A 108 -18.62 -11.30 -9.12
CA THR A 108 -19.33 -11.15 -7.85
C THR A 108 -19.07 -9.76 -7.32
N ASN A 109 -20.12 -9.05 -6.95
CA ASN A 109 -20.00 -7.78 -6.23
C ASN A 109 -19.62 -8.10 -4.77
N ILE A 110 -18.45 -7.67 -4.34
CA ILE A 110 -17.90 -7.83 -3.00
C ILE A 110 -17.70 -6.48 -2.29
N SER A 111 -18.38 -5.44 -2.75
CA SER A 111 -18.29 -4.10 -2.19
C SER A 111 -18.66 -4.10 -0.71
N PRO A 112 -18.00 -3.29 0.12
CA PRO A 112 -18.49 -3.04 1.47
C PRO A 112 -19.82 -2.29 1.45
N SER A 113 -20.46 -2.16 2.63
CA SER A 113 -21.72 -1.43 2.74
C SER A 113 -21.64 -0.01 2.17
N PRO A 114 -22.72 0.49 1.55
CA PRO A 114 -22.82 1.87 1.08
C PRO A 114 -22.56 2.94 2.15
N ASN A 115 -22.70 2.59 3.43
CA ASN A 115 -22.40 3.50 4.53
C ASN A 115 -20.91 3.84 4.68
N VAL A 116 -20.03 3.05 4.04
CA VAL A 116 -18.60 3.33 4.01
C VAL A 116 -18.28 4.14 2.76
N GLN A 117 -18.14 5.46 2.95
CA GLN A 117 -17.87 6.38 1.84
C GLN A 117 -16.38 6.49 1.53
N PHE A 118 -16.07 6.64 0.25
CA PHE A 118 -14.73 6.86 -0.28
C PHE A 118 -14.69 8.20 -1.03
N HIS A 119 -13.70 9.02 -0.73
CA HIS A 119 -13.54 10.33 -1.36
C HIS A 119 -12.74 10.27 -2.65
N ALA A 120 -11.93 9.23 -2.81
CA ALA A 120 -11.14 8.93 -4.00
C ALA A 120 -11.19 7.43 -4.30
N ASP A 121 -10.74 7.04 -5.48
CA ASP A 121 -10.58 5.65 -5.86
C ASP A 121 -9.41 5.03 -5.05
N PRO A 122 -9.62 3.91 -4.35
CA PRO A 122 -8.55 3.23 -3.63
C PRO A 122 -7.47 2.72 -4.59
N VAL A 123 -6.22 2.86 -4.17
CA VAL A 123 -5.05 2.35 -4.90
C VAL A 123 -4.63 1.01 -4.31
N TYR A 124 -4.38 0.01 -5.18
CA TYR A 124 -3.87 -1.28 -4.73
C TYR A 124 -2.46 -1.12 -4.14
N GLY A 125 -2.19 -1.74 -2.99
CA GLY A 125 -0.93 -1.57 -2.27
C GLY A 125 -0.89 -0.33 -1.36
N GLN A 126 -1.92 0.52 -1.41
CA GLN A 126 -2.09 1.67 -0.51
C GLN A 126 -3.36 1.50 0.33
N GLU A 127 -4.54 1.59 -0.27
CA GLU A 127 -5.80 1.46 0.47
C GLU A 127 -6.54 0.15 0.21
N LEU A 128 -6.11 -0.64 -0.77
CA LEU A 128 -6.72 -1.93 -1.13
C LEU A 128 -5.65 -3.00 -1.26
N PHE A 129 -5.85 -4.16 -0.61
CA PHE A 129 -4.95 -5.29 -0.70
C PHE A 129 -5.69 -6.62 -0.52
N PHE A 130 -5.29 -7.63 -1.28
CA PHE A 130 -5.76 -9.02 -1.13
C PHE A 130 -4.56 -9.96 -1.20
N THR A 131 -4.47 -10.89 -0.26
CA THR A 131 -3.46 -11.97 -0.32
C THR A 131 -3.92 -13.15 -1.15
N ASP A 132 -5.23 -13.35 -1.21
CA ASP A 132 -5.88 -14.48 -1.86
C ASP A 132 -7.39 -14.17 -2.08
N PRO A 133 -8.19 -15.07 -2.71
CA PRO A 133 -9.59 -14.79 -3.01
C PRO A 133 -10.52 -14.70 -1.79
N TYR A 134 -10.02 -14.93 -0.59
CA TYR A 134 -10.82 -14.91 0.65
C TYR A 134 -10.41 -13.77 1.58
N ASN A 135 -9.12 -13.45 1.61
CA ASN A 135 -8.56 -12.51 2.56
C ASN A 135 -8.20 -11.17 1.89
N GLY A 136 -8.86 -10.12 2.33
CA GLY A 136 -8.67 -8.77 1.77
C GLY A 136 -8.89 -7.66 2.79
N TRP A 137 -8.29 -6.52 2.50
CA TRP A 137 -8.32 -5.31 3.33
C TRP A 137 -8.59 -4.09 2.47
N ILE A 138 -9.35 -3.18 3.05
CA ILE A 138 -9.59 -1.85 2.52
C ILE A 138 -9.34 -0.88 3.65
N VAL A 139 -8.47 0.09 3.43
CA VAL A 139 -8.24 1.17 4.38
C VAL A 139 -8.89 2.43 3.84
N ARG A 140 -9.77 3.00 4.62
CA ARG A 140 -10.36 4.27 4.31
C ARG A 140 -9.68 5.35 5.14
N SER A 141 -8.80 6.12 4.52
CA SER A 141 -8.25 7.31 5.16
C SER A 141 -9.31 8.40 5.28
N ALA A 142 -9.22 9.09 6.37
CA ALA A 142 -10.21 10.08 6.79
C ALA A 142 -9.82 11.48 6.33
N PHE A 143 -9.85 11.77 5.03
CA PHE A 143 -9.69 13.16 4.60
C PHE A 143 -10.83 14.02 5.20
N GLY A 144 -10.49 14.86 6.17
CA GLY A 144 -11.48 15.69 6.89
C GLY A 144 -12.32 14.95 7.94
N MET A 145 -12.01 13.69 8.24
CA MET A 145 -12.61 12.91 9.32
C MET A 145 -11.59 12.65 10.44
N THR A 146 -12.07 12.37 11.64
CA THR A 146 -11.22 12.13 12.82
C THR A 146 -10.71 10.69 12.93
N GLU A 147 -11.16 9.78 12.05
CA GLU A 147 -10.87 8.35 12.16
C GLU A 147 -10.57 7.71 10.80
N THR A 148 -9.46 7.00 10.73
CA THR A 148 -9.18 6.00 9.70
C THR A 148 -9.76 4.66 10.12
N VAL A 149 -10.35 3.93 9.19
CA VAL A 149 -10.90 2.60 9.44
C VAL A 149 -10.29 1.58 8.51
N VAL A 150 -10.09 0.38 9.03
CA VAL A 150 -9.69 -0.80 8.28
C VAL A 150 -10.88 -1.74 8.14
N LEU A 151 -11.30 -2.00 6.92
CA LEU A 151 -12.25 -3.04 6.59
C LEU A 151 -11.46 -4.28 6.21
N ARG A 152 -11.83 -5.42 6.76
CA ARG A 152 -11.20 -6.71 6.46
C ARG A 152 -12.25 -7.77 6.17
N THR A 153 -11.95 -8.63 5.21
CA THR A 153 -12.73 -9.83 4.89
C THR A 153 -11.85 -11.07 4.99
N ASN A 154 -12.43 -12.19 5.39
CA ASN A 154 -11.81 -13.52 5.35
C ASN A 154 -12.72 -14.55 4.67
N ASP A 155 -13.75 -14.09 3.99
CA ASP A 155 -14.75 -14.90 3.30
C ASP A 155 -14.98 -14.45 1.84
N GLY A 156 -14.03 -13.69 1.31
CA GLY A 156 -14.05 -13.19 -0.06
C GLY A 156 -15.02 -12.04 -0.29
N GLY A 157 -15.20 -11.20 0.72
CA GLY A 157 -16.05 -10.01 0.66
C GLY A 157 -17.54 -10.27 0.86
N ARG A 158 -17.91 -11.48 1.30
CA ARG A 158 -19.30 -11.76 1.74
C ARG A 158 -19.66 -10.94 2.97
N THR A 159 -18.69 -10.82 3.88
CA THR A 159 -18.77 -9.96 5.05
C THR A 159 -17.50 -9.13 5.20
N TRP A 160 -17.67 -7.93 5.72
CA TRP A 160 -16.58 -7.04 6.07
C TRP A 160 -16.65 -6.67 7.53
N LYS A 161 -15.54 -6.84 8.25
CA LYS A 161 -15.36 -6.39 9.62
C LYS A 161 -14.65 -5.05 9.59
N VAL A 162 -15.16 -4.09 10.34
CA VAL A 162 -14.61 -2.73 10.42
C VAL A 162 -13.93 -2.56 11.77
N THR A 163 -12.69 -2.09 11.76
CA THR A 163 -11.93 -1.74 12.96
C THR A 163 -11.37 -0.33 12.82
N SER A 164 -11.31 0.41 13.93
CA SER A 164 -10.63 1.70 13.97
C SER A 164 -9.12 1.51 13.82
N PHE A 165 -8.47 2.41 13.11
CA PHE A 165 -7.02 2.47 12.99
C PHE A 165 -6.49 3.62 13.86
N PRO A 166 -5.38 3.43 14.59
CA PRO A 166 -4.93 4.41 15.59
C PRO A 166 -4.36 5.71 15.04
N ASP A 167 -4.29 5.85 13.73
CA ASP A 167 -3.70 7.00 13.04
C ASP A 167 -4.67 7.55 11.99
N ALA A 168 -4.83 8.86 11.91
CA ALA A 168 -5.71 9.54 10.96
C ALA A 168 -4.95 10.12 9.74
N ASN A 169 -3.65 9.84 9.63
CA ASN A 169 -2.83 10.34 8.54
C ASN A 169 -3.11 9.60 7.21
N THR A 170 -2.60 10.14 6.12
CA THR A 170 -2.76 9.55 4.79
C THR A 170 -2.04 8.21 4.71
N ILE A 171 -2.68 7.20 4.13
CA ILE A 171 -2.05 5.90 3.88
C ILE A 171 -1.10 6.05 2.69
N SER A 172 0.16 5.69 2.88
CA SER A 172 1.16 5.70 1.82
C SER A 172 1.50 4.30 1.31
N SER A 173 1.31 3.25 2.13
CA SER A 173 1.48 1.88 1.68
C SER A 173 0.79 0.87 2.60
N LEU A 174 0.25 -0.19 2.02
CA LEU A 174 -0.40 -1.32 2.70
C LEU A 174 0.13 -2.62 2.12
N TYR A 175 0.64 -3.51 2.96
CA TYR A 175 1.15 -4.80 2.53
C TYR A 175 0.80 -5.90 3.53
N PHE A 176 0.32 -7.03 3.05
CA PHE A 176 0.09 -8.24 3.85
C PHE A 176 0.90 -9.40 3.30
N LEU A 177 1.72 -9.98 4.15
CA LEU A 177 2.51 -11.17 3.87
C LEU A 177 1.64 -12.44 3.97
N SER A 178 0.66 -12.42 4.85
CA SER A 178 -0.30 -13.50 5.08
C SER A 178 -1.62 -12.94 5.61
N PRO A 179 -2.69 -13.75 5.69
CA PRO A 179 -3.95 -13.29 6.27
C PRO A 179 -3.85 -12.72 7.69
N GLN A 180 -2.79 -13.04 8.44
CA GLN A 180 -2.58 -12.57 9.81
C GLN A 180 -1.54 -11.45 9.90
N ARG A 181 -0.51 -11.47 9.05
CA ARG A 181 0.66 -10.59 9.19
C ARG A 181 0.68 -9.53 8.11
N GLY A 182 0.66 -8.26 8.52
CA GLY A 182 0.70 -7.13 7.60
C GLY A 182 1.36 -5.89 8.18
N TRP A 183 1.62 -4.93 7.31
CA TRP A 183 2.17 -3.62 7.63
C TRP A 183 1.40 -2.53 6.90
N LEU A 184 1.32 -1.37 7.53
CA LEU A 184 0.68 -0.19 7.00
C LEU A 184 1.56 1.02 7.32
N MET A 185 1.89 1.79 6.30
CA MET A 185 2.65 3.03 6.45
C MET A 185 1.72 4.23 6.24
N THR A 186 1.80 5.18 7.15
CA THR A 186 1.13 6.47 7.05
C THR A 186 2.12 7.58 6.78
N ALA A 187 1.64 8.66 6.18
CA ALA A 187 2.42 9.84 5.88
C ALA A 187 1.62 11.12 6.19
N TRP A 188 2.34 12.14 6.67
CA TRP A 188 1.79 13.49 6.91
C TRP A 188 2.86 14.56 6.70
N ASP A 189 2.46 15.83 6.72
CA ASP A 189 3.34 16.95 6.40
C ASP A 189 4.08 16.78 5.08
N SER A 190 3.37 16.17 4.10
CA SER A 190 3.96 15.75 2.83
C SER A 190 4.13 16.93 1.89
N ASN A 191 5.28 16.94 1.22
CA ASN A 191 5.54 17.80 0.05
C ASN A 191 6.29 16.99 -1.02
N ALA A 192 6.66 17.60 -2.13
CA ALA A 192 7.30 16.91 -3.26
C ALA A 192 8.62 16.19 -2.93
N THR A 193 9.26 16.50 -1.80
CA THR A 193 10.61 16.00 -1.47
C THR A 193 10.73 15.33 -0.11
N LYS A 194 9.73 15.46 0.75
CA LYS A 194 9.74 14.84 2.09
C LYS A 194 8.35 14.66 2.66
N GLU A 195 8.23 13.72 3.58
CA GLU A 195 7.05 13.45 4.39
C GLU A 195 7.45 12.85 5.75
N SER A 196 6.72 13.18 6.80
CA SER A 196 6.76 12.43 8.05
C SER A 196 6.13 11.06 7.83
N LYS A 197 6.61 10.02 8.54
CA LYS A 197 6.19 8.63 8.31
C LYS A 197 5.99 7.88 9.62
N ALA A 198 4.97 7.04 9.67
CA ALA A 198 4.84 6.03 10.71
C ALA A 198 4.54 4.66 10.07
N LEU A 199 5.15 3.62 10.62
CA LEU A 199 4.92 2.24 10.21
C LEU A 199 4.23 1.49 11.34
N TYR A 200 3.15 0.85 11.00
CA TYR A 200 2.39 -0.03 11.89
C TYR A 200 2.48 -1.47 11.41
N SER A 201 2.45 -2.42 12.34
CA SER A 201 2.35 -3.85 12.02
C SER A 201 1.17 -4.49 12.72
N THR A 202 0.62 -5.54 12.10
CA THR A 202 -0.42 -6.40 12.66
C THR A 202 0.03 -7.85 12.65
N ALA A 203 -0.46 -8.63 13.62
CA ALA A 203 -0.27 -10.08 13.70
C ALA A 203 -1.62 -10.83 13.76
N ASP A 204 -2.74 -10.12 13.68
CA ASP A 204 -4.12 -10.63 13.78
C ASP A 204 -4.99 -10.23 12.57
N GLY A 205 -4.32 -9.96 11.46
CA GLY A 205 -4.99 -9.60 10.20
C GLY A 205 -5.62 -8.20 10.21
N GLY A 206 -5.07 -7.27 10.97
CA GLY A 206 -5.54 -5.89 11.03
C GLY A 206 -6.68 -5.67 12.03
N ALA A 207 -6.88 -6.60 12.98
CA ALA A 207 -7.78 -6.36 14.11
C ALA A 207 -7.15 -5.37 15.08
N THR A 208 -5.85 -5.49 15.30
CA THR A 208 -5.05 -4.54 16.07
C THR A 208 -3.78 -4.16 15.32
N TRP A 209 -3.28 -2.95 15.59
CA TRP A 209 -2.09 -2.40 14.96
C TRP A 209 -1.13 -1.84 16.00
N ASN A 210 0.14 -2.20 15.86
CA ASN A 210 1.21 -1.73 16.74
C ASN A 210 2.13 -0.79 15.96
N LEU A 211 2.39 0.39 16.51
CA LEU A 211 3.39 1.30 15.97
C LEU A 211 4.78 0.67 16.13
N VAL A 212 5.51 0.49 15.02
CA VAL A 212 6.85 -0.12 15.00
C VAL A 212 7.94 0.87 14.64
N MET A 213 7.64 1.93 13.91
CA MET A 213 8.58 2.98 13.55
C MET A 213 7.83 4.30 13.34
N GLN A 214 8.43 5.40 13.77
CA GLN A 214 7.95 6.75 13.48
C GLN A 214 9.12 7.67 13.21
N ASN A 215 8.95 8.53 12.20
CA ASN A 215 9.89 9.59 11.87
C ASN A 215 9.10 10.88 11.59
N GLU A 216 9.28 11.88 12.45
CA GLU A 216 8.46 13.11 12.48
C GLU A 216 9.36 14.36 12.45
N GLN A 217 8.99 15.35 11.65
CA GLN A 217 9.82 16.51 11.33
C GLN A 217 10.28 17.33 12.56
N TYR A 218 9.50 17.37 13.61
CA TYR A 218 9.78 18.22 14.77
C TYR A 218 10.17 17.44 16.03
N ASN A 219 10.40 16.13 15.91
CA ASN A 219 10.82 15.31 17.02
C ASN A 219 12.36 15.28 17.11
N PRO A 220 12.98 15.89 18.16
CA PRO A 220 14.43 15.91 18.31
C PRO A 220 15.02 14.53 18.68
N ASN A 221 14.18 13.57 19.06
CA ASN A 221 14.59 12.25 19.53
C ASN A 221 14.37 11.15 18.48
N ILE A 222 14.30 11.50 17.19
CA ILE A 222 14.14 10.51 16.12
C ILE A 222 15.38 9.60 16.08
N PRO A 223 15.19 8.27 16.16
CA PRO A 223 16.29 7.33 15.97
C PRO A 223 16.89 7.47 14.56
N ASN A 224 18.23 7.42 14.47
CA ASN A 224 18.93 7.54 13.18
C ASN A 224 18.70 6.38 12.21
N ASN A 225 18.08 5.30 12.68
CA ASN A 225 17.82 4.07 11.94
C ASN A 225 16.34 3.91 11.54
N THR A 226 15.66 4.98 11.19
CA THR A 226 14.31 4.99 10.64
C THR A 226 14.32 5.16 9.12
N VAL A 227 13.19 4.91 8.46
CA VAL A 227 12.97 5.38 7.10
C VAL A 227 13.04 6.91 7.12
N PRO A 228 13.91 7.56 6.32
CA PRO A 228 14.10 9.00 6.43
C PRO A 228 12.87 9.78 5.97
N MET A 229 12.71 10.99 6.47
CA MET A 229 11.69 11.92 6.00
C MET A 229 11.93 12.34 4.55
N ALA A 230 13.19 12.46 4.14
CA ALA A 230 13.54 12.83 2.77
C ALA A 230 13.02 11.79 1.78
N GLY A 231 12.18 12.24 0.85
CA GLY A 231 11.52 11.41 -0.17
C GLY A 231 10.10 11.00 0.20
N VAL A 232 9.30 10.78 -0.84
CA VAL A 232 7.92 10.29 -0.77
C VAL A 232 7.93 8.77 -0.96
N THR A 233 7.18 8.06 -0.13
CA THR A 233 7.06 6.59 -0.23
C THR A 233 6.40 6.20 -1.55
N THR A 234 7.06 5.31 -2.30
CA THR A 234 6.56 4.81 -3.59
C THR A 234 6.24 3.32 -3.58
N GLY A 235 6.62 2.59 -2.54
CA GLY A 235 6.25 1.19 -2.40
C GLY A 235 6.85 0.56 -1.14
N MET A 236 6.20 -0.48 -0.65
CA MET A 236 6.64 -1.27 0.49
C MET A 236 6.32 -2.74 0.26
N ILE A 237 7.27 -3.62 0.58
CA ILE A 237 7.08 -5.06 0.52
C ILE A 237 7.81 -5.75 1.66
N PHE A 238 7.23 -6.84 2.19
CA PHE A 238 7.90 -7.72 3.15
C PHE A 238 7.96 -9.15 2.59
N ARG A 239 9.17 -9.71 2.53
CA ARG A 239 9.44 -11.07 2.06
C ARG A 239 9.18 -12.13 3.14
N ASN A 240 9.37 -11.75 4.38
CA ASN A 240 9.09 -12.55 5.56
C ASN A 240 8.82 -11.61 6.76
N PRO A 241 8.47 -12.10 7.96
CA PRO A 241 8.15 -11.24 9.10
C PRO A 241 9.26 -10.28 9.55
N HIS A 242 10.50 -10.49 9.11
CA HIS A 242 11.67 -9.70 9.52
C HIS A 242 12.21 -8.82 8.40
N TYR A 243 12.27 -9.36 7.16
CA TYR A 243 12.89 -8.65 6.04
C TYR A 243 11.88 -7.93 5.18
N GLY A 244 12.04 -6.62 5.05
CA GLY A 244 11.22 -5.76 4.21
C GLY A 244 12.03 -4.71 3.47
N LEU A 245 11.41 -4.13 2.44
CA LEU A 245 11.96 -3.07 1.60
C LEU A 245 10.94 -1.94 1.49
N VAL A 246 11.46 -0.71 1.47
CA VAL A 246 10.69 0.52 1.17
C VAL A 246 11.46 1.31 0.13
N THR A 247 10.75 1.80 -0.88
CA THR A 247 11.30 2.73 -1.87
C THR A 247 10.77 4.13 -1.64
N LEU A 248 11.68 5.10 -1.75
CA LEU A 248 11.38 6.52 -1.62
C LEU A 248 11.81 7.26 -2.88
N GLN A 249 10.93 8.07 -3.44
CA GLN A 249 11.29 9.04 -4.47
C GLN A 249 11.91 10.28 -3.80
N THR A 250 13.22 10.48 -4.01
CA THR A 250 13.98 11.58 -3.39
C THR A 250 14.53 12.59 -4.41
N GLY A 251 14.18 12.44 -5.66
CA GLY A 251 14.71 13.20 -6.79
C GLY A 251 14.58 12.40 -8.07
N ALA A 252 15.62 12.39 -8.91
CA ALA A 252 15.58 11.69 -10.20
C ALA A 252 15.46 10.16 -10.04
N LEU A 253 16.15 9.55 -9.06
CA LEU A 253 16.10 8.11 -8.83
C LEU A 253 15.56 7.80 -7.43
N PRO A 254 14.87 6.66 -7.26
CA PRO A 254 14.39 6.23 -5.96
C PRO A 254 15.58 5.82 -5.06
N LYS A 255 15.35 5.85 -3.76
CA LYS A 255 16.24 5.25 -2.77
C LYS A 255 15.54 4.05 -2.14
N LEU A 256 16.29 3.00 -1.96
CA LEU A 256 15.84 1.78 -1.31
C LEU A 256 16.29 1.75 0.15
N TYR A 257 15.37 1.41 1.04
CA TYR A 257 15.64 1.15 2.45
C TYR A 257 15.23 -0.27 2.79
N LYS A 258 15.99 -0.94 3.65
CA LYS A 258 15.76 -2.32 4.07
C LYS A 258 15.68 -2.43 5.58
N THR A 259 14.84 -3.33 6.05
CA THR A 259 14.74 -3.77 7.43
C THR A 259 15.08 -5.25 7.55
N SER A 260 15.56 -5.68 8.71
CA SER A 260 15.78 -7.08 9.07
C SER A 260 15.11 -7.46 10.41
N ASP A 261 14.31 -6.56 10.97
CA ASP A 261 13.63 -6.71 12.27
C ASP A 261 12.13 -6.39 12.20
N GLY A 262 11.54 -6.54 11.01
CA GLY A 262 10.10 -6.36 10.83
C GLY A 262 9.65 -4.90 10.73
N GLY A 263 10.60 -3.98 10.48
CA GLY A 263 10.31 -2.57 10.26
C GLY A 263 10.67 -1.67 11.46
N ALA A 264 11.22 -2.24 12.53
CA ALA A 264 11.61 -1.45 13.69
C ALA A 264 12.83 -0.56 13.41
N THR A 265 13.79 -1.10 12.65
CA THR A 265 14.96 -0.33 12.19
C THR A 265 15.18 -0.48 10.69
N TRP A 266 15.74 0.57 10.10
CA TRP A 266 15.94 0.67 8.66
C TRP A 266 17.35 1.16 8.33
N SER A 267 17.91 0.62 7.27
CA SER A 267 19.18 1.06 6.70
C SER A 267 19.04 1.22 5.19
N GLN A 268 19.86 2.08 4.60
CA GLN A 268 19.89 2.23 3.15
C GLN A 268 20.27 0.89 2.51
N GLY A 269 19.52 0.48 1.50
CA GLY A 269 19.76 -0.70 0.69
C GLY A 269 20.67 -0.42 -0.49
N ALA A 270 20.52 -1.22 -1.56
CA ALA A 270 21.25 -1.02 -2.80
C ALA A 270 20.94 0.34 -3.41
N GLU A 271 21.95 0.94 -4.00
CA GLU A 271 21.75 2.15 -4.80
C GLU A 271 21.35 1.77 -6.23
N PHE A 272 20.37 2.49 -6.76
CA PHE A 272 20.04 2.43 -8.17
C PHE A 272 21.07 3.27 -8.93
N LEU A 273 21.98 2.60 -9.62
CA LEU A 273 23.03 3.28 -10.35
C LEU A 273 22.43 4.09 -11.51
N VAL A 274 22.83 5.36 -11.61
CA VAL A 274 22.47 6.20 -12.76
C VAL A 274 23.13 5.61 -14.02
N ASN A 275 22.29 5.28 -15.00
CA ASN A 275 22.78 4.85 -16.30
C ASN A 275 22.79 6.05 -17.27
N LYS A 276 23.71 6.03 -18.24
CA LYS A 276 23.81 7.07 -19.28
C LYS A 276 22.48 7.34 -20.00
N GLN A 277 21.61 6.33 -20.09
CA GLN A 277 20.28 6.47 -20.71
C GLN A 277 19.30 7.29 -19.88
N LEU A 278 19.59 7.56 -18.61
CA LEU A 278 18.81 8.45 -17.74
C LEU A 278 19.46 9.84 -17.61
N GLU A 279 20.63 10.05 -18.23
CA GLU A 279 21.26 11.37 -18.29
C GLU A 279 20.47 12.28 -19.25
N GLY A 280 20.18 13.51 -18.80
CA GLY A 280 19.46 14.49 -19.61
C GLY A 280 17.94 14.33 -19.67
N CYS A 281 17.35 13.44 -18.83
CA CYS A 281 15.91 13.40 -18.63
C CYS A 281 15.44 14.66 -17.90
N ASP A 282 14.36 15.25 -18.36
CA ASP A 282 13.71 16.36 -17.64
C ASP A 282 13.07 15.83 -16.34
N LYS A 283 12.53 14.60 -16.40
CA LYS A 283 11.99 13.89 -15.25
C LYS A 283 12.25 12.38 -15.37
N VAL A 284 12.63 11.75 -14.27
CA VAL A 284 12.67 10.29 -14.14
C VAL A 284 11.43 9.84 -13.39
N ILE A 285 10.68 8.89 -14.00
CA ILE A 285 9.46 8.30 -13.43
C ILE A 285 9.81 6.88 -13.03
N THR A 286 9.55 6.50 -11.78
CA THR A 286 9.80 5.15 -11.29
C THR A 286 8.51 4.48 -10.86
N GLY A 287 8.37 3.20 -11.19
CA GLY A 287 7.32 2.35 -10.67
C GLY A 287 7.66 1.82 -9.28
N GLU A 288 6.72 1.11 -8.69
CA GLU A 288 6.95 0.36 -7.46
C GLU A 288 7.74 -0.91 -7.75
N PRO A 289 8.55 -1.41 -6.80
CA PRO A 289 9.16 -2.72 -6.94
C PRO A 289 8.10 -3.82 -6.89
N GLU A 290 8.10 -4.66 -7.89
CA GLU A 290 7.23 -5.83 -8.00
C GLU A 290 8.05 -7.11 -7.93
N PHE A 291 7.59 -8.10 -7.14
CA PHE A 291 8.25 -9.39 -7.04
C PHE A 291 7.36 -10.47 -7.64
N PHE A 292 7.96 -11.36 -8.45
CA PHE A 292 7.25 -12.34 -9.25
C PHE A 292 6.98 -13.65 -8.51
N ASP A 293 7.82 -13.96 -7.51
CA ASP A 293 7.77 -15.21 -6.76
C ASP A 293 7.36 -14.97 -5.31
N LYS A 294 6.82 -16.03 -4.68
CA LYS A 294 6.37 -15.97 -3.29
C LYS A 294 7.50 -15.74 -2.28
N ASP A 295 8.72 -16.11 -2.66
CA ASP A 295 9.90 -15.91 -1.81
C ASP A 295 10.47 -14.51 -1.95
N GLY A 296 9.94 -13.71 -2.90
CA GLY A 296 10.33 -12.35 -3.16
C GLY A 296 11.80 -12.23 -3.57
N LEU A 297 12.33 -13.20 -4.31
CA LEU A 297 13.72 -13.21 -4.75
C LEU A 297 13.89 -12.52 -6.10
N THR A 298 12.97 -12.78 -7.03
CA THR A 298 13.01 -12.20 -8.36
C THR A 298 11.98 -11.10 -8.51
N GLY A 299 12.41 -9.96 -9.03
CA GLY A 299 11.54 -8.80 -9.16
C GLY A 299 12.08 -7.77 -10.13
N TRP A 300 11.29 -6.75 -10.36
CA TRP A 300 11.65 -5.64 -11.23
C TRP A 300 11.01 -4.33 -10.76
N MET A 301 11.45 -3.25 -11.37
CA MET A 301 10.90 -1.92 -11.20
C MET A 301 11.06 -1.17 -12.52
N SER A 302 10.01 -0.54 -13.00
CA SER A 302 10.07 0.31 -14.18
C SER A 302 10.79 1.62 -13.89
N VAL A 303 11.48 2.15 -14.90
CA VAL A 303 12.03 3.50 -14.89
C VAL A 303 11.81 4.14 -16.26
N GLY A 304 11.19 5.32 -16.26
CA GLY A 304 10.92 6.11 -17.45
C GLY A 304 11.76 7.39 -17.46
N CYS A 305 12.37 7.68 -18.60
CA CYS A 305 13.02 8.95 -18.88
C CYS A 305 12.05 9.83 -19.69
N GLN A 306 11.52 10.85 -19.06
CA GLN A 306 10.61 11.80 -19.68
C GLN A 306 11.38 13.01 -20.22
N LEU A 307 11.04 13.43 -21.43
CA LEU A 307 11.52 14.64 -22.06
C LEU A 307 10.32 15.56 -22.35
N ASP A 308 10.13 16.54 -21.50
CA ASP A 308 8.93 17.41 -21.51
C ASP A 308 8.78 18.19 -22.83
N LYS A 309 9.88 18.73 -23.37
CA LYS A 309 9.86 19.48 -24.65
C LYS A 309 9.48 18.62 -25.84
N LYS A 310 9.64 17.31 -25.76
CA LYS A 310 9.32 16.35 -26.83
C LYS A 310 8.02 15.62 -26.55
N GLU A 311 7.46 15.78 -25.36
CA GLU A 311 6.29 15.01 -24.88
C GLU A 311 6.47 13.50 -25.08
N THR A 312 7.67 13.01 -24.74
CA THR A 312 8.06 11.61 -24.94
C THR A 312 8.57 10.98 -23.65
N VAL A 313 8.40 9.68 -23.54
CA VAL A 313 9.01 8.87 -22.50
C VAL A 313 9.74 7.68 -23.13
N THR A 314 10.91 7.35 -22.59
CA THR A 314 11.66 6.12 -22.90
C THR A 314 11.69 5.26 -21.64
N TYR A 315 11.26 4.01 -21.74
CA TYR A 315 11.24 3.09 -20.62
C TYR A 315 12.46 2.19 -20.58
N HIS A 316 12.86 1.85 -19.34
CA HIS A 316 13.89 0.91 -18.97
C HIS A 316 13.44 0.16 -17.71
N GLY A 317 14.23 -0.78 -17.20
CA GLY A 317 13.93 -1.49 -15.97
C GLY A 317 15.15 -1.68 -15.07
N TYR A 318 14.88 -1.81 -13.78
CA TYR A 318 15.81 -2.41 -12.83
C TYR A 318 15.28 -3.79 -12.46
N PHE A 319 16.15 -4.80 -12.45
CA PHE A 319 15.78 -6.18 -12.13
C PHE A 319 16.65 -6.71 -11.01
N THR A 320 16.04 -7.51 -10.15
CA THR A 320 16.71 -8.23 -9.06
C THR A 320 16.45 -9.72 -9.16
N ALA A 321 17.45 -10.54 -8.78
CA ALA A 321 17.34 -11.98 -8.64
C ALA A 321 17.75 -12.48 -7.24
N ASN A 322 17.92 -11.56 -6.29
CA ASN A 322 18.35 -11.85 -4.92
C ASN A 322 17.54 -11.06 -3.87
N GLY A 323 16.29 -10.73 -4.21
CA GLY A 323 15.35 -10.10 -3.29
C GLY A 323 15.66 -8.65 -2.99
N GLY A 324 16.14 -7.92 -3.98
CA GLY A 324 16.42 -6.50 -3.85
C GLY A 324 17.73 -6.17 -3.15
N VAL A 325 18.62 -7.18 -2.93
CA VAL A 325 19.98 -6.92 -2.44
C VAL A 325 20.76 -6.15 -3.51
N ASP A 326 20.64 -6.57 -4.77
CA ASP A 326 21.21 -5.87 -5.92
C ASP A 326 20.13 -5.65 -6.98
N TRP A 327 20.22 -4.51 -7.67
CA TRP A 327 19.37 -4.14 -8.79
C TRP A 327 20.24 -3.85 -10.01
N LYS A 328 19.93 -4.53 -11.13
CA LYS A 328 20.64 -4.36 -12.39
C LYS A 328 19.79 -3.59 -13.38
N PHE A 329 20.34 -2.52 -13.91
CA PHE A 329 19.70 -1.75 -14.97
C PHE A 329 19.65 -2.55 -16.27
N ALA A 330 18.49 -2.61 -16.90
CA ALA A 330 18.25 -3.21 -18.21
C ALA A 330 17.73 -2.13 -19.15
N PRO A 331 18.51 -1.74 -20.16
CA PRO A 331 18.02 -0.84 -21.20
C PRO A 331 17.00 -1.58 -22.08
N PHE A 332 15.87 -0.90 -22.40
CA PHE A 332 14.89 -1.47 -23.30
C PHE A 332 15.13 -1.03 -24.74
N GLY A 333 15.01 -1.98 -25.66
CA GLY A 333 15.06 -1.74 -27.10
C GLY A 333 13.80 -1.08 -27.67
N LEU A 334 13.08 -0.31 -26.83
CA LEU A 334 11.95 0.51 -27.23
C LEU A 334 12.42 1.91 -27.58
N GLY A 335 11.91 2.47 -28.66
CA GLY A 335 12.06 3.88 -28.97
C GLY A 335 11.29 4.77 -27.98
N ALA A 336 11.50 6.08 -28.09
CA ALA A 336 10.72 7.04 -27.34
C ALA A 336 9.23 6.96 -27.73
N ILE A 337 8.37 6.93 -26.72
CA ILE A 337 6.92 6.84 -26.85
C ILE A 337 6.35 8.26 -26.75
N SER A 338 5.55 8.68 -27.73
CA SER A 338 4.98 10.03 -27.80
C SER A 338 3.45 10.02 -27.88
N GLY A 339 2.84 11.17 -27.57
CA GLY A 339 1.42 11.43 -27.83
C GLY A 339 0.47 10.67 -26.91
N ILE A 340 0.86 10.38 -25.69
CA ILE A 340 0.06 9.65 -24.69
C ILE A 340 -0.23 10.57 -23.51
N ASN A 341 -1.50 10.79 -23.23
CA ASN A 341 -1.92 11.57 -22.05
C ASN A 341 -1.54 10.91 -20.72
N ARG A 342 -1.37 9.58 -20.72
CA ARG A 342 -0.87 8.79 -19.58
C ARG A 342 0.24 7.86 -20.06
N PHE A 343 1.40 7.96 -19.42
CA PHE A 343 2.53 7.07 -19.68
C PHE A 343 2.33 5.78 -18.90
N ILE A 344 2.10 4.68 -19.61
CA ILE A 344 1.99 3.35 -19.01
C ILE A 344 3.31 2.63 -19.22
N ALA A 345 3.92 2.25 -18.10
CA ALA A 345 5.13 1.44 -18.12
C ALA A 345 4.85 0.05 -18.72
N PRO A 346 5.87 -0.61 -19.25
CA PRO A 346 5.80 -2.03 -19.53
C PRO A 346 5.41 -2.80 -18.26
N ASP A 347 4.78 -3.94 -18.45
CA ASP A 347 4.42 -4.88 -17.39
C ASP A 347 5.18 -6.20 -17.60
N PHE A 348 5.82 -6.70 -16.55
CA PHE A 348 6.59 -7.94 -16.56
C PHE A 348 6.00 -8.94 -15.57
N TYR A 349 5.80 -10.21 -15.99
CA TYR A 349 5.38 -11.27 -15.08
C TYR A 349 6.54 -12.17 -14.60
N ASN A 350 7.73 -11.99 -15.18
CA ASN A 350 8.99 -12.62 -14.74
C ASN A 350 10.20 -11.81 -15.24
N LEU A 351 11.42 -12.26 -14.88
CA LEU A 351 12.66 -11.56 -15.25
C LEU A 351 12.91 -11.39 -16.75
N ARG A 352 12.18 -12.07 -17.63
CA ARG A 352 12.46 -12.09 -19.07
C ARG A 352 11.31 -11.58 -19.92
N THR A 353 10.09 -11.85 -19.51
CA THR A 353 8.91 -11.70 -20.34
C THR A 353 8.06 -10.55 -19.87
N GLY A 354 7.80 -9.61 -20.73
CA GLY A 354 6.97 -8.44 -20.48
C GLY A 354 6.20 -7.97 -21.73
N TRP A 355 5.23 -7.12 -21.50
CA TRP A 355 4.40 -6.49 -22.52
C TRP A 355 4.29 -4.99 -22.34
N ILE A 356 4.00 -4.31 -23.42
CA ILE A 356 3.61 -2.90 -23.42
C ILE A 356 2.61 -2.65 -24.56
N LEU A 357 1.67 -1.75 -24.32
CA LEU A 357 0.78 -1.22 -25.34
C LEU A 357 1.30 0.14 -25.81
N ILE A 358 1.62 0.24 -27.09
CA ILE A 358 2.05 1.50 -27.72
C ILE A 358 1.10 1.80 -28.87
N GLY A 359 0.42 2.93 -28.79
CA GLY A 359 -0.65 3.27 -29.73
C GLY A 359 -1.78 2.23 -29.67
N ASN A 360 -1.95 1.46 -30.74
CA ASN A 360 -2.96 0.41 -30.84
C ASN A 360 -2.38 -1.01 -31.00
N ARG A 361 -1.10 -1.19 -30.62
CA ARG A 361 -0.37 -2.44 -30.81
C ARG A 361 0.27 -2.91 -29.52
N ILE A 362 0.13 -4.20 -29.24
CA ILE A 362 0.85 -4.85 -28.14
C ILE A 362 2.24 -5.26 -28.63
N TYR A 363 3.25 -4.95 -27.84
CA TYR A 363 4.62 -5.42 -27.98
C TYR A 363 4.95 -6.38 -26.86
N ARG A 364 5.73 -7.41 -27.15
CA ARG A 364 6.19 -8.41 -26.19
C ARG A 364 7.70 -8.56 -26.25
N THR A 365 8.32 -8.67 -25.09
CA THR A 365 9.72 -9.08 -24.93
C THR A 365 9.83 -10.47 -24.32
N LEU A 366 10.91 -11.19 -24.62
CA LEU A 366 11.29 -12.49 -24.03
C LEU A 366 12.73 -12.47 -23.50
N ASP A 367 13.37 -11.31 -23.51
CA ASP A 367 14.79 -11.11 -23.19
C ASP A 367 15.02 -9.88 -22.29
N GLN A 368 14.11 -9.67 -21.32
CA GLN A 368 14.22 -8.59 -20.32
C GLN A 368 14.15 -7.18 -20.94
N GLY A 369 13.44 -7.04 -22.08
CA GLY A 369 13.27 -5.77 -22.75
C GLY A 369 14.37 -5.39 -23.74
N ALA A 370 15.39 -6.25 -23.94
CA ALA A 370 16.45 -5.98 -24.91
C ALA A 370 15.91 -5.89 -26.33
N THR A 371 14.96 -6.79 -26.66
CA THR A 371 14.22 -6.73 -27.94
C THR A 371 12.71 -6.81 -27.71
N TRP A 372 11.95 -6.17 -28.60
CA TRP A 372 10.49 -6.15 -28.54
C TRP A 372 9.90 -6.55 -29.87
N THR A 373 9.00 -7.52 -29.84
CA THR A 373 8.29 -8.00 -31.00
C THR A 373 6.86 -7.48 -30.98
N VAL A 374 6.41 -6.85 -32.05
CA VAL A 374 5.01 -6.44 -32.20
C VAL A 374 4.14 -7.67 -32.44
N LEU A 375 3.06 -7.82 -31.66
CA LEU A 375 2.10 -8.90 -31.85
C LEU A 375 1.14 -8.62 -33.02
N PRO A 376 0.51 -9.67 -33.59
CA PRO A 376 -0.55 -9.49 -34.58
C PRO A 376 -1.63 -8.53 -34.09
N PRO A 377 -2.27 -7.76 -34.95
CA PRO A 377 -3.32 -6.83 -34.58
C PRO A 377 -4.57 -7.60 -34.09
N SER A 378 -5.11 -7.23 -32.95
CA SER A 378 -6.42 -7.67 -32.47
C SER A 378 -7.50 -6.70 -32.94
N ASN A 379 -8.45 -7.16 -33.74
CA ASN A 379 -9.54 -6.33 -34.24
C ASN A 379 -10.39 -5.74 -33.12
N VAL A 380 -10.64 -6.54 -32.05
CA VAL A 380 -11.40 -6.09 -30.90
C VAL A 380 -10.66 -4.96 -30.16
N LEU A 381 -9.37 -5.16 -29.87
CA LEU A 381 -8.56 -4.14 -29.19
C LEU A 381 -8.50 -2.85 -30.02
N GLN A 382 -8.21 -2.95 -31.30
CA GLN A 382 -8.12 -1.78 -32.17
C GLN A 382 -9.45 -1.02 -32.29
N ALA A 383 -10.57 -1.73 -32.38
CA ALA A 383 -11.89 -1.12 -32.42
C ALA A 383 -12.19 -0.38 -31.09
N LYS A 384 -11.85 -1.01 -29.94
CA LYS A 384 -12.14 -0.40 -28.65
C LYS A 384 -11.22 0.78 -28.32
N LEU A 385 -9.96 0.76 -28.72
CA LEU A 385 -9.06 1.90 -28.54
C LEU A 385 -9.46 3.15 -29.38
N LYS A 386 -10.26 2.99 -30.42
CA LYS A 386 -10.85 4.15 -31.14
C LYS A 386 -11.91 4.86 -30.28
N ASP A 387 -12.71 4.09 -29.54
CA ASP A 387 -13.81 4.61 -28.72
C ASP A 387 -13.35 5.00 -27.31
N TYR A 388 -12.30 4.33 -26.80
CA TYR A 388 -11.71 4.45 -25.44
C TYR A 388 -10.19 4.62 -25.58
N PRO A 389 -9.71 5.82 -25.94
CA PRO A 389 -8.31 6.01 -26.34
C PRO A 389 -7.32 6.03 -25.17
N GLU A 390 -7.79 6.13 -23.95
CA GLU A 390 -6.93 6.28 -22.77
C GLU A 390 -6.67 4.92 -22.15
N ILE A 391 -5.40 4.60 -21.96
CA ILE A 391 -4.97 3.36 -21.33
C ILE A 391 -4.82 3.65 -19.84
N VAL A 392 -5.55 2.90 -19.00
CA VAL A 392 -5.47 3.03 -17.55
C VAL A 392 -4.40 2.09 -16.99
N LYS A 393 -4.48 0.79 -17.33
CA LYS A 393 -3.56 -0.23 -16.82
C LYS A 393 -3.51 -1.44 -17.73
N LEU A 394 -2.31 -2.00 -17.88
CA LEU A 394 -2.03 -3.31 -18.48
C LEU A 394 -1.36 -4.17 -17.41
N GLN A 395 -1.82 -5.40 -17.22
CA GLN A 395 -1.20 -6.36 -16.31
C GLN A 395 -1.26 -7.77 -16.89
N PHE A 396 -0.14 -8.48 -16.87
CA PHE A 396 -0.03 -9.89 -17.19
C PHE A 396 0.39 -10.68 -15.96
N ILE A 397 -0.34 -11.75 -15.66
CA ILE A 397 -0.04 -12.64 -14.54
C ILE A 397 0.66 -13.92 -14.99
N SER A 398 0.67 -14.18 -16.28
CA SER A 398 1.36 -15.31 -16.91
C SER A 398 1.70 -15.01 -18.37
N SER A 399 2.37 -15.95 -19.03
CA SER A 399 2.65 -15.87 -20.47
C SER A 399 1.38 -15.86 -21.35
N GLN A 400 0.22 -16.20 -20.80
CA GLN A 400 -1.05 -16.36 -21.50
C GLN A 400 -2.09 -15.33 -21.08
N VAL A 401 -2.22 -15.11 -19.76
CA VAL A 401 -3.32 -14.34 -19.18
C VAL A 401 -2.87 -12.92 -18.86
N GLY A 402 -3.60 -11.96 -19.39
CA GLY A 402 -3.43 -10.55 -19.09
C GLY A 402 -4.74 -9.78 -19.23
N TRP A 403 -4.83 -8.65 -18.53
CA TRP A 403 -5.94 -7.72 -18.57
C TRP A 403 -5.49 -6.33 -18.98
N LEU A 404 -6.40 -5.60 -19.60
CA LEU A 404 -6.20 -4.22 -20.04
C LEU A 404 -7.45 -3.41 -19.72
N LEU A 405 -7.28 -2.35 -18.94
CA LEU A 405 -8.32 -1.36 -18.67
C LEU A 405 -8.06 -0.13 -19.54
N ILE A 406 -9.07 0.24 -20.30
CA ILE A 406 -9.07 1.44 -21.14
C ILE A 406 -10.29 2.30 -20.80
N GLU A 407 -10.18 3.60 -21.00
CA GLU A 407 -11.26 4.51 -20.67
C GLU A 407 -11.48 5.60 -21.75
N LYS A 408 -12.66 6.19 -21.67
CA LYS A 408 -13.03 7.45 -22.27
C LYS A 408 -13.36 8.43 -21.14
N GLU A 409 -12.39 9.24 -20.74
CA GLU A 409 -12.48 10.11 -19.58
C GLU A 409 -13.65 11.09 -19.70
N GLU A 410 -13.78 11.78 -20.84
CA GLU A 410 -14.89 12.71 -21.11
C GLU A 410 -16.29 12.09 -20.88
N ALA A 411 -16.45 10.82 -21.25
CA ALA A 411 -17.71 10.10 -21.08
C ALA A 411 -17.83 9.40 -19.72
N ARG A 412 -16.79 9.40 -18.89
CA ARG A 412 -16.69 8.67 -17.63
C ARG A 412 -17.05 7.19 -17.79
N LYS A 413 -16.52 6.55 -18.83
CA LYS A 413 -16.74 5.15 -19.16
C LYS A 413 -15.41 4.42 -19.29
N SER A 414 -15.37 3.18 -18.85
CA SER A 414 -14.22 2.30 -19.00
C SER A 414 -14.62 0.95 -19.57
N ILE A 415 -13.67 0.25 -20.15
CA ILE A 415 -13.82 -1.12 -20.63
C ILE A 415 -12.64 -1.94 -20.13
N LEU A 416 -12.95 -3.08 -19.55
CA LEU A 416 -11.97 -4.09 -19.18
C LEU A 416 -11.92 -5.15 -20.27
N LEU A 417 -10.70 -5.40 -20.77
CA LEU A 417 -10.42 -6.43 -21.78
C LEU A 417 -9.50 -7.49 -21.19
N GLN A 418 -9.61 -8.68 -21.75
CA GLN A 418 -8.83 -9.85 -21.36
C GLN A 418 -8.18 -10.51 -22.57
N THR A 419 -6.99 -11.04 -22.36
CA THR A 419 -6.33 -12.01 -23.25
C THR A 419 -6.06 -13.33 -22.50
N THR A 420 -6.12 -14.45 -23.23
CA THR A 420 -5.75 -15.80 -22.76
C THR A 420 -4.73 -16.48 -23.67
N ASN A 421 -4.10 -15.70 -24.55
CA ASN A 421 -3.08 -16.16 -25.50
C ASN A 421 -1.91 -15.18 -25.61
N GLY A 422 -1.55 -14.56 -24.48
CA GLY A 422 -0.37 -13.71 -24.38
C GLY A 422 -0.45 -12.39 -25.17
N GLY A 423 -1.65 -11.82 -25.32
CA GLY A 423 -1.87 -10.53 -25.96
C GLY A 423 -2.15 -10.60 -27.47
N VAL A 424 -2.23 -11.81 -28.07
CA VAL A 424 -2.49 -11.98 -29.50
C VAL A 424 -3.94 -11.63 -29.84
N SER A 425 -4.88 -12.03 -29.02
CA SER A 425 -6.28 -11.64 -29.15
C SER A 425 -6.87 -11.16 -27.81
N TRP A 426 -7.86 -10.28 -27.91
CA TRP A 426 -8.51 -9.67 -26.76
C TRP A 426 -10.03 -9.81 -26.85
N ARG A 427 -10.69 -10.01 -25.72
CA ARG A 427 -12.15 -9.99 -25.57
C ARG A 427 -12.56 -8.98 -24.51
N ILE A 428 -13.78 -8.45 -24.61
CA ILE A 428 -14.40 -7.60 -23.58
C ILE A 428 -14.92 -8.52 -22.47
N MET A 429 -14.73 -8.12 -21.25
CA MET A 429 -15.27 -8.80 -20.06
C MET A 429 -16.58 -8.18 -19.58
#